data_4367cb06f97087c707fc6977b249ad75
#
_entry.id   4367cb06f97087c707fc6977b249ad75
#
_cell.length_a   1.000
_cell.length_b   1.000
_cell.length_c   1.000
_cell.angle_alpha   90.00
_cell.angle_beta   90.00
_cell.angle_gamma   90.00
#
_symmetry.space_group_name_H-M   'P 1'
#
loop_
_entity.id
_entity.type
_entity.pdbx_description
1 polymer ?
#
loop_
_entity_poly.entity_id
_entity_poly.type
_entity_poly.pdbx_seq_one_letter_code
_entity_poly.pdbx_strand_id
1 'polypeptide(L)'
;MNNIVIIIPSRLNAERLPNKPLKLINNKEMILHVHDVAKDSNIGQVIVATPDREILELIEKNNGKAVITNNKHETGTDRVFEVFEKKLNSKPEIIINFQGDMPNLNPNVIKDLAEHMKKNLCDVGTLASHIENHHEEKDPNVVKVLVDKNIENKSFARAVDFFRISNKPLDKLAYHHVGIYAFTNKALIRYV
;
A
#
# COMPACT_ATOMS: atom_id res chain seq x y z
N MET A 1 -9.39 -5.46 20.35
CA MET A 1 -9.56 -4.57 19.19
C MET A 1 -8.30 -4.63 18.36
N ASN A 2 -8.43 -4.80 17.03
CA ASN A 2 -7.25 -4.85 16.17
C ASN A 2 -6.59 -3.46 16.17
N ASN A 3 -5.39 -3.36 16.73
CA ASN A 3 -4.62 -2.12 16.79
C ASN A 3 -3.91 -1.84 15.43
N ILE A 4 -4.70 -1.94 14.35
CA ILE A 4 -4.26 -1.77 12.97
C ILE A 4 -5.11 -0.68 12.30
N VAL A 5 -4.48 0.15 11.49
CA VAL A 5 -5.14 1.08 10.59
C VAL A 5 -4.64 0.89 9.16
N ILE A 6 -5.54 0.93 8.19
CA ILE A 6 -5.21 0.98 6.76
C ILE A 6 -5.44 2.41 6.30
N ILE A 7 -4.40 3.04 5.78
CA ILE A 7 -4.47 4.40 5.24
C ILE A 7 -4.20 4.33 3.74
N ILE A 8 -5.12 4.88 2.96
CA ILE A 8 -5.07 4.91 1.49
C ILE A 8 -4.73 6.34 1.05
N PRO A 9 -3.45 6.64 0.74
CA PRO A 9 -3.09 7.94 0.19
C PRO A 9 -3.63 8.07 -1.24
N SER A 10 -4.31 9.18 -1.53
CA SER A 10 -4.88 9.43 -2.86
C SER A 10 -4.85 10.91 -3.20
N ARG A 11 -4.58 11.28 -4.46
CA ARG A 11 -4.63 12.64 -4.97
C ARG A 11 -5.05 12.68 -6.43
N LEU A 12 -5.73 13.75 -6.85
CA LEU A 12 -6.17 13.94 -8.23
C LEU A 12 -5.01 14.28 -9.16
N ASN A 13 -4.02 15.03 -8.66
CA ASN A 13 -2.87 15.46 -9.45
C ASN A 13 -1.87 14.31 -9.63
N ALA A 14 -2.14 13.45 -10.62
CA ALA A 14 -1.25 12.39 -11.07
C ALA A 14 -0.70 12.74 -12.45
N GLU A 15 0.64 12.79 -12.60
CA GLU A 15 1.30 13.20 -13.84
C GLU A 15 0.93 12.34 -15.05
N ARG A 16 0.90 11.02 -14.89
CA ARG A 16 0.65 10.06 -15.98
C ARG A 16 -0.83 9.93 -16.35
N LEU A 17 -1.74 10.08 -15.41
CA LEU A 17 -3.19 9.95 -15.62
C LEU A 17 -3.94 10.92 -14.69
N PRO A 18 -4.28 12.14 -15.16
CA PRO A 18 -5.05 13.09 -14.37
C PRO A 18 -6.37 12.51 -13.87
N ASN A 19 -6.74 12.85 -12.64
CA ASN A 19 -7.95 12.37 -11.97
C ASN A 19 -8.05 10.84 -11.87
N LYS A 20 -6.92 10.13 -11.89
CA LYS A 20 -6.87 8.66 -11.82
C LYS A 20 -7.80 8.05 -10.76
N PRO A 21 -7.86 8.54 -9.50
CA PRO A 21 -8.74 7.99 -8.48
C PRO A 21 -10.23 8.01 -8.81
N LEU A 22 -10.67 8.98 -9.60
CA LEU A 22 -12.07 9.16 -10.01
C LEU A 22 -12.41 8.51 -11.35
N LYS A 23 -11.46 7.86 -12.01
CA LYS A 23 -11.74 7.10 -13.26
C LYS A 23 -12.59 5.88 -12.94
N LEU A 24 -13.57 5.63 -13.82
CA LEU A 24 -14.50 4.53 -13.66
C LEU A 24 -13.89 3.21 -14.11
N ILE A 25 -14.02 2.20 -13.27
CA ILE A 25 -13.79 0.78 -13.58
C ILE A 25 -15.15 0.11 -13.35
N ASN A 26 -15.76 -0.44 -14.39
CA ASN A 26 -17.11 -1.04 -14.32
C ASN A 26 -18.14 -0.13 -13.61
N ASN A 27 -18.22 1.14 -14.06
CA ASN A 27 -19.16 2.16 -13.56
C ASN A 27 -18.98 2.56 -12.07
N LYS A 28 -17.82 2.30 -11.48
CA LYS A 28 -17.47 2.71 -10.12
C LYS A 28 -16.08 3.29 -10.09
N GLU A 29 -15.88 4.38 -9.35
CA GLU A 29 -14.59 5.06 -9.25
C GLU A 29 -13.49 4.13 -8.69
N MET A 30 -12.29 4.22 -9.26
CA MET A 30 -11.15 3.38 -8.87
C MET A 30 -10.88 3.43 -7.37
N ILE A 31 -10.96 4.62 -6.77
CA ILE A 31 -10.69 4.76 -5.32
C ILE A 31 -11.72 4.01 -4.45
N LEU A 32 -12.97 3.88 -4.90
CA LEU A 32 -13.97 3.10 -4.19
C LEU A 32 -13.70 1.60 -4.26
N HIS A 33 -13.15 1.09 -5.38
CA HIS A 33 -12.69 -0.30 -5.45
C HIS A 33 -11.56 -0.55 -4.47
N VAL A 34 -10.56 0.35 -4.41
CA VAL A 34 -9.44 0.24 -3.46
C VAL A 34 -9.93 0.30 -2.02
N HIS A 35 -10.86 1.21 -1.72
CA HIS A 35 -11.47 1.33 -0.40
C HIS A 35 -12.20 0.04 0.00
N ASP A 36 -12.95 -0.58 -0.90
CA ASP A 36 -13.65 -1.84 -0.63
C ASP A 36 -12.67 -2.98 -0.37
N VAL A 37 -11.63 -3.13 -1.20
CA VAL A 37 -10.56 -4.11 -0.96
C VAL A 37 -9.98 -3.98 0.45
N ALA A 38 -9.69 -2.74 0.87
CA ALA A 38 -9.18 -2.48 2.22
C ALA A 38 -10.21 -2.86 3.30
N LYS A 39 -11.48 -2.51 3.10
CA LYS A 39 -12.58 -2.80 4.02
C LYS A 39 -12.83 -4.31 4.13
N ASP A 40 -12.81 -5.03 3.01
CA ASP A 40 -13.05 -6.48 2.94
C ASP A 40 -11.93 -7.29 3.61
N SER A 41 -10.73 -6.70 3.80
CA SER A 41 -9.67 -7.34 4.60
C SER A 41 -10.06 -7.52 6.08
N ASN A 42 -10.99 -6.71 6.57
CA ASN A 42 -11.58 -6.77 7.92
C ASN A 42 -10.56 -6.81 9.08
N ILE A 43 -9.42 -6.11 8.96
CA ILE A 43 -8.33 -6.15 9.95
C ILE A 43 -8.22 -4.90 10.81
N GLY A 44 -8.88 -3.80 10.41
CA GLY A 44 -8.80 -2.54 11.14
C GLY A 44 -9.59 -1.42 10.47
N GLN A 45 -9.44 -0.21 11.00
CA GLN A 45 -10.08 0.97 10.43
C GLN A 45 -9.44 1.32 9.09
N VAL A 46 -10.26 1.68 8.09
CA VAL A 46 -9.82 2.17 6.78
C VAL A 46 -10.04 3.68 6.70
N ILE A 47 -9.02 4.42 6.25
CA ILE A 47 -9.06 5.88 6.11
C ILE A 47 -8.45 6.25 4.76
N VAL A 48 -9.18 7.00 3.94
CA VAL A 48 -8.63 7.61 2.73
C VAL A 48 -8.02 8.97 3.10
N ALA A 49 -6.74 9.17 2.77
CA ALA A 49 -5.99 10.38 3.03
C ALA A 49 -5.81 11.17 1.74
N THR A 50 -6.40 12.36 1.64
CA THR A 50 -6.43 13.12 0.39
C THR A 50 -6.35 14.62 0.62
N PRO A 51 -5.72 15.42 -0.27
CA PRO A 51 -5.85 16.87 -0.26
C PRO A 51 -7.12 17.35 -0.97
N ASP A 52 -7.82 16.46 -1.70
CA ASP A 52 -8.86 16.81 -2.65
C ASP A 52 -10.26 16.58 -2.05
N ARG A 53 -11.07 17.63 -2.00
CA ARG A 53 -12.45 17.57 -1.46
C ARG A 53 -13.33 16.61 -2.21
N GLU A 54 -13.18 16.52 -3.53
CA GLU A 54 -13.96 15.61 -4.37
C GLU A 54 -13.78 14.14 -3.96
N ILE A 55 -12.54 13.73 -3.65
CA ILE A 55 -12.27 12.37 -3.14
C ILE A 55 -12.87 12.19 -1.76
N LEU A 56 -12.72 13.18 -0.86
CA LEU A 56 -13.28 13.11 0.49
C LEU A 56 -14.80 12.93 0.43
N GLU A 57 -15.51 13.80 -0.28
CA GLU A 57 -16.97 13.78 -0.41
C GLU A 57 -17.46 12.47 -1.03
N LEU A 58 -16.74 11.95 -2.05
CA LEU A 58 -17.06 10.66 -2.68
C LEU A 58 -16.97 9.51 -1.67
N ILE A 59 -15.90 9.45 -0.89
CA ILE A 59 -15.71 8.40 0.12
C ILE A 59 -16.76 8.48 1.23
N GLU A 60 -17.05 9.68 1.74
CA GLU A 60 -18.06 9.89 2.79
C GLU A 60 -19.47 9.54 2.30
N LYS A 61 -19.83 9.92 1.07
CA LYS A 61 -21.10 9.54 0.42
C LYS A 61 -21.28 8.02 0.33
N ASN A 62 -20.18 7.27 0.25
CA ASN A 62 -20.17 5.80 0.21
C ASN A 62 -19.91 5.17 1.60
N ASN A 63 -20.21 5.89 2.69
CA ASN A 63 -20.04 5.43 4.07
C ASN A 63 -18.61 5.03 4.44
N GLY A 64 -17.62 5.56 3.73
CA GLY A 64 -16.19 5.45 4.06
C GLY A 64 -15.73 6.59 4.98
N LYS A 65 -14.52 6.47 5.51
CA LYS A 65 -13.85 7.53 6.25
C LYS A 65 -12.74 8.15 5.41
N ALA A 66 -12.78 9.45 5.23
CA ALA A 66 -11.71 10.20 4.59
C ALA A 66 -11.27 11.37 5.47
N VAL A 67 -10.04 11.85 5.25
CA VAL A 67 -9.49 13.01 5.95
C VAL A 67 -8.70 13.89 4.99
N ILE A 68 -8.87 15.21 5.14
CA ILE A 68 -8.07 16.18 4.41
C ILE A 68 -6.66 16.24 4.99
N THR A 69 -5.69 16.16 4.08
CA THR A 69 -4.26 16.26 4.35
C THR A 69 -3.63 17.41 3.57
N ASN A 70 -2.40 17.75 3.92
CA ASN A 70 -1.66 18.77 3.18
C ASN A 70 -1.46 18.35 1.71
N ASN A 71 -1.57 19.32 0.79
CA ASN A 71 -1.35 19.10 -0.64
C ASN A 71 0.14 19.02 -1.02
N LYS A 72 1.05 19.49 -0.15
CA LYS A 72 2.50 19.58 -0.41
C LYS A 72 3.29 18.30 -0.15
N HIS A 73 2.63 17.20 0.25
CA HIS A 73 3.32 15.93 0.45
C HIS A 73 3.94 15.40 -0.86
N GLU A 74 5.21 15.09 -0.82
CA GLU A 74 5.95 14.56 -1.97
C GLU A 74 5.60 13.09 -2.23
N THR A 75 5.45 12.31 -1.14
CA THR A 75 5.16 10.87 -1.23
C THR A 75 3.81 10.50 -0.59
N GLY A 76 3.30 9.32 -0.96
CA GLY A 76 2.14 8.73 -0.29
C GLY A 76 2.43 8.41 1.18
N THR A 77 3.66 8.06 1.52
CA THR A 77 4.05 7.74 2.91
C THR A 77 4.02 8.96 3.81
N ASP A 78 4.45 10.14 3.33
CA ASP A 78 4.35 11.39 4.09
C ASP A 78 2.89 11.73 4.43
N ARG A 79 1.99 11.47 3.47
CA ARG A 79 0.54 11.66 3.67
C ARG A 79 -0.04 10.69 4.69
N VAL A 80 0.39 9.44 4.66
CA VAL A 80 0.05 8.41 5.65
C VAL A 80 0.53 8.83 7.03
N PHE A 81 1.76 9.36 7.12
CA PHE A 81 2.33 9.83 8.37
C PHE A 81 1.56 11.02 8.95
N GLU A 82 1.14 11.99 8.14
CA GLU A 82 0.29 13.09 8.64
C GLU A 82 -1.00 12.57 9.29
N VAL A 83 -1.66 11.59 8.67
CA VAL A 83 -2.87 10.98 9.25
C VAL A 83 -2.55 10.28 10.56
N PHE A 84 -1.49 9.48 10.59
CA PHE A 84 -1.03 8.78 11.78
C PHE A 84 -0.71 9.76 12.92
N GLU A 85 0.00 10.85 12.62
CA GLU A 85 0.46 11.80 13.62
C GLU A 85 -0.68 12.69 14.15
N LYS A 86 -1.54 13.22 13.26
CA LYS A 86 -2.43 14.37 13.56
C LYS A 86 -3.93 14.03 13.54
N LYS A 87 -4.34 12.90 12.95
CA LYS A 87 -5.75 12.62 12.71
C LYS A 87 -6.29 11.39 13.44
N LEU A 88 -5.41 10.61 14.07
CA LEU A 88 -5.82 9.44 14.86
C LEU A 88 -5.88 9.77 16.34
N ASN A 89 -6.98 9.38 16.99
CA ASN A 89 -7.16 9.55 18.44
C ASN A 89 -6.30 8.59 19.27
N SER A 90 -5.90 7.45 18.68
CA SER A 90 -5.02 6.46 19.29
C SER A 90 -3.93 6.05 18.31
N LYS A 91 -2.77 5.67 18.84
CA LYS A 91 -1.65 5.23 17.99
C LYS A 91 -1.76 3.72 17.74
N PRO A 92 -2.06 3.28 16.51
CA PRO A 92 -2.09 1.87 16.16
C PRO A 92 -0.70 1.25 16.24
N GLU A 93 -0.63 -0.07 16.46
CA GLU A 93 0.63 -0.83 16.43
C GLU A 93 1.15 -1.00 15.00
N ILE A 94 0.24 -1.24 14.06
CA ILE A 94 0.55 -1.44 12.65
C ILE A 94 -0.23 -0.44 11.80
N ILE A 95 0.49 0.25 10.93
CA ILE A 95 -0.05 1.16 9.92
C ILE A 95 0.20 0.54 8.54
N ILE A 96 -0.88 0.30 7.79
CA ILE A 96 -0.78 -0.18 6.42
C ILE A 96 -0.95 0.99 5.47
N ASN A 97 0.09 1.30 4.71
CA ASN A 97 0.08 2.23 3.59
C ASN A 97 -0.37 1.44 2.35
N PHE A 98 -1.66 1.52 2.03
CA PHE A 98 -2.26 0.83 0.90
C PHE A 98 -2.46 1.81 -0.25
N GLN A 99 -1.66 1.67 -1.31
CA GLN A 99 -1.67 2.61 -2.43
C GLN A 99 -3.03 2.69 -3.11
N GLY A 100 -3.48 3.92 -3.42
CA GLY A 100 -4.80 4.21 -3.99
C GLY A 100 -5.00 3.77 -5.45
N ASP A 101 -4.15 2.90 -5.98
CA ASP A 101 -4.19 2.42 -7.37
C ASP A 101 -4.09 0.88 -7.51
N MET A 102 -4.49 0.15 -6.48
CA MET A 102 -4.53 -1.32 -6.45
C MET A 102 -5.98 -1.86 -6.31
N PRO A 103 -6.86 -1.62 -7.28
CA PRO A 103 -8.29 -1.97 -7.18
C PRO A 103 -8.56 -3.48 -7.20
N ASN A 104 -7.62 -4.30 -7.69
CA ASN A 104 -7.77 -5.74 -7.89
C ASN A 104 -6.99 -6.58 -6.88
N LEU A 105 -6.41 -5.98 -5.83
CA LEU A 105 -5.68 -6.74 -4.83
C LEU A 105 -6.63 -7.64 -4.05
N ASN A 106 -6.22 -8.89 -3.80
CA ASN A 106 -7.00 -9.79 -2.96
C ASN A 106 -6.95 -9.32 -1.49
N PRO A 107 -8.11 -9.05 -0.83
CA PRO A 107 -8.14 -8.56 0.56
C PRO A 107 -7.39 -9.46 1.56
N ASN A 108 -7.35 -10.77 1.31
CA ASN A 108 -6.66 -11.70 2.20
C ASN A 108 -5.15 -11.47 2.29
N VAL A 109 -4.50 -10.94 1.23
CA VAL A 109 -3.05 -10.69 1.28
C VAL A 109 -2.72 -9.52 2.21
N ILE A 110 -3.65 -8.57 2.40
CA ILE A 110 -3.50 -7.48 3.37
C ILE A 110 -3.55 -8.04 4.79
N LYS A 111 -4.45 -8.99 5.04
CA LYS A 111 -4.56 -9.70 6.31
C LYS A 111 -3.30 -10.53 6.58
N ASP A 112 -2.86 -11.33 5.60
CA ASP A 112 -1.64 -12.14 5.69
C ASP A 112 -0.43 -11.26 6.03
N LEU A 113 -0.28 -10.10 5.37
CA LEU A 113 0.80 -9.14 5.64
C LEU A 113 0.80 -8.70 7.12
N ALA A 114 -0.36 -8.28 7.64
CA ALA A 114 -0.49 -7.84 9.02
C ALA A 114 -0.20 -8.95 10.03
N GLU A 115 -0.63 -10.17 9.76
CA GLU A 115 -0.37 -11.35 10.60
C GLU A 115 1.13 -11.71 10.61
N HIS A 116 1.78 -11.68 9.43
CA HIS A 116 3.21 -11.92 9.32
C HIS A 116 4.05 -10.86 10.03
N MET A 117 3.65 -9.58 9.96
CA MET A 117 4.29 -8.50 10.72
C MET A 117 4.31 -8.79 12.22
N LYS A 118 3.16 -9.20 12.78
CA LYS A 118 3.05 -9.53 14.21
C LYS A 118 3.89 -10.75 14.57
N LYS A 119 3.81 -11.82 13.76
CA LYS A 119 4.49 -13.09 14.03
C LYS A 119 6.01 -12.97 13.96
N ASN A 120 6.53 -12.18 13.02
CA ASN A 120 7.97 -12.09 12.77
C ASN A 120 8.63 -10.87 13.44
N LEU A 121 7.88 -10.05 14.17
CA LEU A 121 8.35 -8.86 14.89
C LEU A 121 9.22 -7.93 14.00
N CYS A 122 8.85 -7.80 12.72
CA CYS A 122 9.58 -6.95 11.78
C CYS A 122 9.06 -5.50 11.80
N ASP A 123 9.93 -4.57 11.52
CA ASP A 123 9.63 -3.13 11.51
C ASP A 123 8.80 -2.69 10.31
N VAL A 124 9.10 -3.24 9.12
CA VAL A 124 8.44 -2.95 7.84
C VAL A 124 8.22 -4.23 7.07
N GLY A 125 7.02 -4.42 6.57
CA GLY A 125 6.65 -5.51 5.67
C GLY A 125 6.09 -4.97 4.35
N THR A 126 6.28 -5.74 3.28
CA THR A 126 5.69 -5.47 1.97
C THR A 126 5.30 -6.78 1.30
N LEU A 127 4.67 -6.71 0.13
CA LEU A 127 4.27 -7.89 -0.62
C LEU A 127 5.17 -8.11 -1.85
N ALA A 128 5.28 -9.36 -2.25
CA ALA A 128 5.94 -9.76 -3.48
C ALA A 128 5.16 -10.87 -4.17
N SER A 129 5.22 -10.92 -5.51
CA SER A 129 4.67 -11.97 -6.35
C SER A 129 5.76 -12.55 -7.25
N HIS A 130 5.50 -13.72 -7.81
CA HIS A 130 6.38 -14.25 -8.84
C HIS A 130 6.40 -13.32 -10.06
N ILE A 131 7.55 -13.26 -10.74
CA ILE A 131 7.69 -12.63 -12.05
C ILE A 131 7.22 -13.67 -13.08
N GLU A 132 6.17 -13.36 -13.83
CA GLU A 132 5.49 -14.33 -14.68
C GLU A 132 6.12 -14.49 -16.07
N ASN A 133 6.80 -13.44 -16.56
CA ASN A 133 7.32 -13.44 -17.91
C ASN A 133 8.53 -12.50 -18.11
N HIS A 134 9.25 -12.71 -19.22
CA HIS A 134 10.42 -11.90 -19.61
C HIS A 134 10.12 -10.41 -19.85
N HIS A 135 8.89 -10.06 -20.21
CA HIS A 135 8.53 -8.66 -20.41
C HIS A 135 8.52 -7.92 -19.07
N GLU A 136 7.90 -8.53 -18.06
CA GLU A 136 7.85 -8.01 -16.70
C GLU A 136 9.25 -7.88 -16.07
N GLU A 137 10.12 -8.85 -16.36
CA GLU A 137 11.52 -8.85 -15.94
C GLU A 137 12.27 -7.59 -16.42
N LYS A 138 12.04 -7.17 -17.67
CA LYS A 138 12.75 -6.05 -18.32
C LYS A 138 12.03 -4.70 -18.20
N ASP A 139 10.79 -4.67 -17.73
CA ASP A 139 10.00 -3.44 -17.62
C ASP A 139 10.58 -2.55 -16.49
N PRO A 140 11.04 -1.31 -16.80
CA PRO A 140 11.53 -0.39 -15.79
C PRO A 140 10.44 0.15 -14.86
N ASN A 141 9.17 -0.02 -15.20
CA ASN A 141 8.05 0.36 -14.34
C ASN A 141 7.77 -0.68 -13.26
N VAL A 142 8.21 -1.92 -13.47
CA VAL A 142 8.10 -3.00 -12.49
C VAL A 142 9.29 -2.97 -11.55
N VAL A 143 9.04 -2.69 -10.28
CA VAL A 143 10.06 -2.80 -9.24
C VAL A 143 10.25 -4.27 -8.88
N LYS A 144 11.49 -4.73 -8.83
CA LYS A 144 11.86 -6.07 -8.37
C LYS A 144 12.40 -5.98 -6.96
N VAL A 145 12.16 -7.01 -6.18
CA VAL A 145 12.76 -7.19 -4.85
C VAL A 145 13.59 -8.48 -4.84
N LEU A 146 14.85 -8.36 -4.42
CA LEU A 146 15.70 -9.49 -4.14
C LEU A 146 15.52 -9.88 -2.66
N VAL A 147 15.37 -11.17 -2.40
CA VAL A 147 15.18 -11.70 -1.04
C VAL A 147 16.29 -12.69 -0.66
N ASP A 148 16.45 -12.93 0.62
CA ASP A 148 17.52 -13.79 1.17
C ASP A 148 17.22 -15.30 1.06
N LYS A 149 15.98 -15.67 0.78
CA LYS A 149 15.54 -17.07 0.60
C LYS A 149 14.29 -17.13 -0.26
N ASN A 150 14.00 -18.29 -0.83
CA ASN A 150 12.81 -18.50 -1.64
C ASN A 150 11.51 -18.25 -0.85
N ILE A 151 10.56 -17.54 -1.46
CA ILE A 151 9.24 -17.28 -0.88
C ILE A 151 8.29 -18.38 -1.36
N GLU A 152 8.06 -19.37 -0.51
CA GLU A 152 7.15 -20.47 -0.76
C GLU A 152 5.95 -20.40 0.18
N ASN A 153 4.78 -20.82 -0.29
CA ASN A 153 3.57 -21.03 0.53
C ASN A 153 3.27 -19.89 1.50
N LYS A 154 3.28 -18.63 1.01
CA LYS A 154 3.05 -17.43 1.83
C LYS A 154 4.09 -17.25 2.95
N SER A 155 5.31 -17.72 2.74
CA SER A 155 6.39 -17.51 3.70
C SER A 155 6.85 -16.04 3.73
N PHE A 156 7.59 -15.68 4.77
CA PHE A 156 8.17 -14.35 4.97
C PHE A 156 9.69 -14.45 4.76
N ALA A 157 10.25 -13.60 3.89
CA ALA A 157 11.67 -13.52 3.61
C ALA A 157 12.17 -12.10 3.84
N ARG A 158 13.46 -11.94 4.08
CA ARG A 158 14.07 -10.62 4.22
C ARG A 158 14.36 -10.04 2.83
N ALA A 159 13.87 -8.83 2.56
CA ALA A 159 14.27 -8.07 1.39
C ALA A 159 15.74 -7.64 1.53
N VAL A 160 16.54 -7.93 0.51
CA VAL A 160 17.97 -7.61 0.45
C VAL A 160 18.19 -6.35 -0.39
N ASP A 161 17.46 -6.21 -1.51
CA ASP A 161 17.58 -5.08 -2.44
C ASP A 161 16.27 -4.85 -3.20
N PHE A 162 16.10 -3.62 -3.69
CA PHE A 162 15.01 -3.21 -4.60
C PHE A 162 15.61 -2.54 -5.83
N PHE A 163 15.22 -3.02 -7.01
CA PHE A 163 15.74 -2.49 -8.27
C PHE A 163 14.69 -2.50 -9.38
N ARG A 164 14.92 -1.73 -10.45
CA ARG A 164 14.03 -1.67 -11.62
C ARG A 164 14.58 -2.44 -12.81
N ILE A 165 15.87 -2.25 -13.11
CA ILE A 165 16.57 -2.86 -14.23
C ILE A 165 17.82 -3.55 -13.70
N SER A 166 18.10 -4.74 -14.20
CA SER A 166 19.34 -5.46 -13.95
C SER A 166 20.09 -5.65 -15.26
N ASN A 167 21.41 -5.40 -15.26
CA ASN A 167 22.31 -5.71 -16.38
C ASN A 167 22.74 -7.19 -16.39
N LYS A 168 22.27 -7.98 -15.42
CA LYS A 168 22.53 -9.42 -15.30
C LYS A 168 21.21 -10.18 -15.38
N PRO A 169 21.22 -11.46 -15.76
CA PRO A 169 20.05 -12.31 -15.60
C PRO A 169 19.49 -12.21 -14.19
N LEU A 170 18.16 -12.24 -14.06
CA LEU A 170 17.52 -12.17 -12.74
C LEU A 170 17.88 -13.40 -11.91
N ASP A 171 18.16 -13.14 -10.65
CA ASP A 171 18.30 -14.18 -9.63
C ASP A 171 16.94 -14.89 -9.46
N LYS A 172 16.96 -16.19 -9.16
CA LYS A 172 15.77 -16.97 -8.81
C LYS A 172 15.07 -16.46 -7.54
N LEU A 173 15.77 -15.65 -6.73
CA LEU A 173 15.27 -14.98 -5.54
C LEU A 173 14.77 -13.55 -5.81
N ALA A 174 14.63 -13.15 -7.08
CA ALA A 174 14.02 -11.89 -7.47
C ALA A 174 12.52 -12.07 -7.71
N TYR A 175 11.72 -11.20 -7.13
CA TYR A 175 10.26 -11.18 -7.21
C TYR A 175 9.76 -9.83 -7.67
N HIS A 176 8.54 -9.77 -8.21
CA HIS A 176 7.83 -8.52 -8.45
C HIS A 176 7.41 -7.92 -7.11
N HIS A 177 7.87 -6.72 -6.81
CA HIS A 177 7.48 -5.99 -5.61
C HIS A 177 6.09 -5.37 -5.78
N VAL A 178 5.18 -5.68 -4.86
CA VAL A 178 3.84 -5.08 -4.80
C VAL A 178 3.86 -3.96 -3.77
N GLY A 179 3.62 -2.73 -4.21
CA GLY A 179 3.86 -1.47 -3.45
C GLY A 179 2.87 -1.19 -2.31
N ILE A 180 2.50 -2.19 -1.52
CA ILE A 180 1.82 -2.02 -0.24
C ILE A 180 2.83 -2.18 0.89
N TYR A 181 2.74 -1.37 1.93
CA TYR A 181 3.66 -1.42 3.07
C TYR A 181 2.91 -1.47 4.39
N ALA A 182 3.35 -2.33 5.29
CA ALA A 182 2.95 -2.33 6.67
C ALA A 182 4.12 -1.86 7.54
N PHE A 183 3.87 -0.89 8.40
CA PHE A 183 4.87 -0.33 9.32
C PHE A 183 4.45 -0.58 10.76
N THR A 184 5.41 -0.87 11.65
CA THR A 184 5.17 -0.58 13.06
C THR A 184 5.11 0.95 13.24
N ASN A 185 4.43 1.42 14.30
CA ASN A 185 4.37 2.86 14.58
C ASN A 185 5.77 3.49 14.75
N LYS A 186 6.69 2.77 15.40
CA LYS A 186 8.08 3.20 15.58
C LYS A 186 8.84 3.28 14.26
N ALA A 187 8.61 2.32 13.36
CA ALA A 187 9.25 2.30 12.06
C ALA A 187 8.75 3.45 11.16
N LEU A 188 7.45 3.73 11.16
CA LEU A 188 6.89 4.84 10.38
C LEU A 188 7.46 6.20 10.84
N ILE A 189 7.58 6.42 12.17
CA ILE A 189 8.19 7.64 12.72
C ILE A 189 9.67 7.80 12.30
N ARG A 190 10.41 6.70 12.18
CA ARG A 190 11.83 6.74 11.77
C ARG A 190 12.01 6.89 10.26
N TYR A 191 11.02 6.51 9.49
CA TYR A 191 11.06 6.52 8.03
C TYR A 191 10.84 7.92 7.44
N VAL A 192 9.98 8.73 8.06
CA VAL A 192 9.63 10.10 7.68
C VAL A 192 10.43 11.12 8.50
#